data_b068b60e9db77692ae22f1a81595ce24
#
_entry.id   b068b60e9db77692ae22f1a81595ce24
#
_cell.length_a   1.000
_cell.length_b   1.000
_cell.length_c   1.000
_cell.angle_alpha   90.00
_cell.angle_beta   90.00
_cell.angle_gamma   90.00
#
_symmetry.space_group_name_H-M   'P 1'
#
loop_
_entity.id
_entity.type
_entity.pdbx_description
1 polymer ?
#
loop_
_entity_poly.entity_id
_entity_poly.type
_entity_poly.pdbx_seq_one_letter_code
_entity_poly.pdbx_strand_id
1 'polypeptide(L)'
;MIKQLYSIIQLDEAIKTMEAGADNIGLVPMQMGGVPAHRVPLYRVDQIHEECRLRGVKMVPIMLTNDPDEMIDLAKRLQPEILHVAGDGYTADEEFAKRLKEVAPNTELMQAVLVDGEGAIERAKKVDPFVDYILLDSGLAPDTGIGASGQTHDWNIDAEIVKSVNAKVIEAGGLGPDNVADAIKKIRPYGVDSLTKTSIKYDHGNMEKDIPKVKAFCEAADQAAAELGL
;
A
#
# COMPACT_ATOMS: atom_id res chain seq x y z
N MET A 1 -6.06 2.16 13.94
CA MET A 1 -5.91 2.58 12.52
C MET A 1 -4.79 1.78 11.88
N ILE A 2 -4.92 1.35 10.62
CA ILE A 2 -3.87 0.59 9.91
C ILE A 2 -2.71 1.51 9.54
N LYS A 3 -1.48 1.09 9.82
CA LYS A 3 -0.23 1.73 9.38
C LYS A 3 0.47 0.80 8.40
N GLN A 4 0.58 1.21 7.14
CA GLN A 4 1.18 0.46 6.04
C GLN A 4 2.51 1.07 5.64
N LEU A 5 3.54 0.25 5.51
CA LEU A 5 4.90 0.70 5.15
C LEU A 5 5.38 -0.03 3.91
N TYR A 6 5.69 0.72 2.84
CA TYR A 6 6.12 0.17 1.56
C TYR A 6 7.61 0.22 1.30
N SER A 7 8.01 -0.52 0.26
CA SER A 7 9.40 -0.66 -0.22
C SER A 7 10.32 -1.40 0.73
N ILE A 8 9.80 -2.44 1.36
CA ILE A 8 10.60 -3.34 2.20
C ILE A 8 11.33 -4.35 1.31
N ILE A 9 12.65 -4.42 1.41
CA ILE A 9 13.49 -5.28 0.55
C ILE A 9 14.33 -6.30 1.30
N GLN A 10 14.54 -6.12 2.60
CA GLN A 10 15.36 -7.00 3.43
C GLN A 10 14.56 -7.56 4.61
N LEU A 11 14.93 -8.76 5.06
CA LEU A 11 14.23 -9.44 6.15
C LEU A 11 14.37 -8.71 7.49
N ASP A 12 15.58 -8.26 7.83
CA ASP A 12 15.84 -7.53 9.07
C ASP A 12 15.15 -6.15 9.09
N GLU A 13 15.06 -5.50 7.94
CA GLU A 13 14.30 -4.28 7.74
C GLU A 13 12.79 -4.52 7.99
N ALA A 14 12.23 -5.60 7.43
CA ALA A 14 10.84 -5.98 7.67
C ALA A 14 10.56 -6.18 9.16
N ILE A 15 11.40 -6.96 9.85
CA ILE A 15 11.26 -7.22 11.29
C ILE A 15 11.28 -5.92 12.09
N LYS A 16 12.28 -5.05 11.87
CA LYS A 16 12.39 -3.76 12.56
C LYS A 16 11.21 -2.84 12.27
N THR A 17 10.68 -2.85 11.05
CA THR A 17 9.52 -2.05 10.64
C THR A 17 8.25 -2.53 11.36
N MET A 18 8.04 -3.84 11.47
CA MET A 18 6.94 -4.42 12.25
C MET A 18 7.07 -4.09 13.75
N GLU A 19 8.26 -4.22 14.32
CA GLU A 19 8.54 -3.85 15.72
C GLU A 19 8.34 -2.36 16.00
N ALA A 20 8.49 -1.50 14.99
CA ALA A 20 8.22 -0.07 15.06
C ALA A 20 6.73 0.30 14.97
N GLY A 21 5.82 -0.68 14.77
CA GLY A 21 4.37 -0.50 14.84
C GLY A 21 3.62 -0.59 13.50
N ALA A 22 4.25 -1.11 12.45
CA ALA A 22 3.58 -1.36 11.18
C ALA A 22 2.58 -2.52 11.28
N ASP A 23 1.37 -2.33 10.76
CA ASP A 23 0.33 -3.36 10.66
C ASP A 23 0.39 -4.10 9.31
N ASN A 24 0.86 -3.41 8.26
CA ASN A 24 1.03 -3.95 6.92
C ASN A 24 2.45 -3.70 6.40
N ILE A 25 3.04 -4.70 5.75
CA ILE A 25 4.35 -4.62 5.09
C ILE A 25 4.18 -4.79 3.59
N GLY A 26 4.54 -3.73 2.84
CA GLY A 26 4.45 -3.72 1.39
C GLY A 26 5.80 -3.94 0.70
N LEU A 27 5.82 -4.78 -0.32
CA LEU A 27 7.00 -5.11 -1.11
C LEU A 27 6.64 -5.41 -2.58
N VAL A 28 7.60 -5.26 -3.49
CA VAL A 28 7.44 -5.58 -4.91
C VAL A 28 8.14 -6.91 -5.21
N PRO A 29 7.41 -8.00 -5.45
CA PRO A 29 8.02 -9.26 -5.90
C PRO A 29 8.72 -9.07 -7.24
N MET A 30 9.87 -9.72 -7.44
CA MET A 30 10.77 -9.51 -8.59
C MET A 30 10.07 -9.64 -9.95
N GLN A 31 9.03 -10.47 -10.06
CA GLN A 31 8.29 -10.71 -11.28
C GLN A 31 7.23 -9.65 -11.58
N MET A 32 6.88 -8.81 -10.62
CA MET A 32 5.72 -7.90 -10.70
C MET A 32 6.06 -6.48 -11.16
N GLY A 33 7.16 -6.28 -11.86
CA GLY A 33 7.57 -4.96 -12.35
C GLY A 33 8.39 -4.16 -11.33
N GLY A 34 8.32 -2.84 -11.42
CA GLY A 34 9.00 -1.91 -10.53
C GLY A 34 10.49 -1.67 -10.82
N VAL A 35 11.09 -0.74 -10.09
CA VAL A 35 12.52 -0.42 -10.19
C VAL A 35 13.37 -1.60 -9.72
N PRO A 36 14.38 -2.06 -10.49
CA PRO A 36 15.17 -3.25 -10.14
C PRO A 36 15.73 -3.25 -8.71
N ALA A 37 16.16 -2.08 -8.20
CA ALA A 37 16.71 -1.93 -6.86
C ALA A 37 15.68 -2.23 -5.72
N HIS A 38 14.39 -2.15 -6.01
CA HIS A 38 13.33 -2.38 -5.03
C HIS A 38 12.62 -3.73 -5.19
N ARG A 39 13.05 -4.56 -6.16
CA ARG A 39 12.45 -5.87 -6.41
C ARG A 39 12.96 -6.90 -5.41
N VAL A 40 12.04 -7.65 -4.83
CA VAL A 40 12.35 -8.68 -3.83
C VAL A 40 12.30 -10.06 -4.46
N PRO A 41 13.39 -10.85 -4.42
CA PRO A 41 13.37 -12.22 -4.92
C PRO A 41 12.41 -13.10 -4.10
N LEU A 42 11.75 -14.06 -4.75
CA LEU A 42 10.65 -14.83 -4.16
C LEU A 42 11.03 -15.54 -2.84
N TYR A 43 12.25 -16.07 -2.72
CA TYR A 43 12.70 -16.69 -1.48
C TYR A 43 12.70 -15.70 -0.29
N ARG A 44 12.99 -14.42 -0.57
CA ARG A 44 12.97 -13.36 0.44
C ARG A 44 11.52 -12.93 0.74
N VAL A 45 10.65 -12.90 -0.28
CA VAL A 45 9.20 -12.70 -0.08
C VAL A 45 8.65 -13.76 0.87
N ASP A 46 9.01 -15.05 0.65
CA ASP A 46 8.58 -16.15 1.52
C ASP A 46 9.07 -15.97 2.98
N GLN A 47 10.34 -15.55 3.17
CA GLN A 47 10.89 -15.27 4.50
C GLN A 47 10.16 -14.11 5.21
N ILE A 48 9.92 -13.01 4.49
CA ILE A 48 9.20 -11.84 5.04
C ILE A 48 7.75 -12.22 5.38
N HIS A 49 7.09 -12.99 4.51
CA HIS A 49 5.72 -13.44 4.74
C HIS A 49 5.58 -14.31 5.99
N GLU A 50 6.53 -15.23 6.20
CA GLU A 50 6.56 -16.04 7.42
C GLU A 50 6.69 -15.17 8.69
N GLU A 51 7.60 -14.19 8.68
CA GLU A 51 7.75 -13.25 9.80
C GLU A 51 6.51 -12.38 10.02
N CYS A 52 5.83 -11.98 8.94
CA CYS A 52 4.55 -11.27 9.03
C CYS A 52 3.50 -12.13 9.76
N ARG A 53 3.36 -13.41 9.35
CA ARG A 53 2.41 -14.35 9.99
C ARG A 53 2.71 -14.57 11.48
N LEU A 54 3.98 -14.74 11.83
CA LEU A 54 4.39 -14.94 13.24
C LEU A 54 4.05 -13.75 14.12
N ARG A 55 3.99 -12.54 13.56
CA ARG A 55 3.70 -11.28 14.28
C ARG A 55 2.27 -10.78 14.11
N GLY A 56 1.44 -11.45 13.31
CA GLY A 56 0.09 -11.00 13.00
C GLY A 56 0.04 -9.73 12.13
N VAL A 57 1.10 -9.47 11.37
CA VAL A 57 1.20 -8.38 10.40
C VAL A 57 0.80 -8.89 9.02
N LYS A 58 0.15 -8.07 8.20
CA LYS A 58 -0.23 -8.45 6.84
C LYS A 58 0.89 -8.17 5.84
N MET A 59 1.20 -9.15 4.97
CA MET A 59 2.05 -8.92 3.81
C MET A 59 1.22 -8.43 2.63
N VAL A 60 1.72 -7.37 1.97
CA VAL A 60 1.05 -6.69 0.84
C VAL A 60 1.99 -6.68 -0.37
N PRO A 61 2.01 -7.75 -1.21
CA PRO A 61 2.75 -7.71 -2.46
C PRO A 61 2.10 -6.75 -3.45
N ILE A 62 2.93 -5.87 -4.04
CA ILE A 62 2.51 -4.84 -4.99
C ILE A 62 2.69 -5.37 -6.40
N MET A 63 1.62 -5.33 -7.18
CA MET A 63 1.57 -5.73 -8.59
C MET A 63 1.70 -4.50 -9.47
N LEU A 64 2.87 -4.31 -10.07
CA LEU A 64 3.16 -3.23 -11.03
C LEU A 64 3.10 -3.71 -12.49
N THR A 65 2.89 -5.00 -12.72
CA THR A 65 2.53 -5.55 -14.02
C THR A 65 1.11 -5.17 -14.40
N ASN A 66 0.82 -5.13 -15.70
CA ASN A 66 -0.52 -4.95 -16.25
C ASN A 66 -1.14 -6.28 -16.71
N ASP A 67 -0.47 -7.41 -16.47
CA ASP A 67 -0.94 -8.74 -16.82
C ASP A 67 -1.70 -9.38 -15.65
N PRO A 68 -3.03 -9.54 -15.75
CA PRO A 68 -3.84 -10.13 -14.68
C PRO A 68 -3.51 -11.62 -14.43
N ASP A 69 -3.02 -12.34 -15.42
CA ASP A 69 -2.68 -13.76 -15.27
C ASP A 69 -1.44 -13.92 -14.40
N GLU A 70 -0.41 -13.07 -14.59
CA GLU A 70 0.77 -13.04 -13.72
C GLU A 70 0.41 -12.70 -12.27
N MET A 71 -0.52 -11.76 -12.06
CA MET A 71 -0.98 -11.38 -10.71
C MET A 71 -1.70 -12.54 -10.03
N ILE A 72 -2.59 -13.23 -10.73
CA ILE A 72 -3.35 -14.37 -10.23
C ILE A 72 -2.43 -15.56 -9.92
N ASP A 73 -1.46 -15.84 -10.77
CA ASP A 73 -0.48 -16.93 -10.57
C ASP A 73 0.38 -16.66 -9.32
N LEU A 74 0.79 -15.41 -9.12
CA LEU A 74 1.54 -15.05 -7.93
C LEU A 74 0.68 -15.10 -6.66
N ALA A 75 -0.56 -14.62 -6.72
CA ALA A 75 -1.51 -14.72 -5.60
C ALA A 75 -1.76 -16.18 -5.19
N LYS A 76 -1.96 -17.06 -6.17
CA LYS A 76 -2.10 -18.50 -5.95
C LYS A 76 -0.89 -19.10 -5.25
N ARG A 77 0.32 -18.67 -5.61
CA ARG A 77 1.56 -19.16 -5.00
C ARG A 77 1.78 -18.62 -3.59
N LEU A 78 1.59 -17.33 -3.39
CA LEU A 78 1.95 -16.66 -2.13
C LEU A 78 0.84 -16.75 -1.08
N GLN A 79 -0.42 -16.79 -1.48
CA GLN A 79 -1.58 -16.68 -0.56
C GLN A 79 -1.42 -15.49 0.41
N PRO A 80 -1.19 -14.26 -0.10
CA PRO A 80 -0.95 -13.11 0.77
C PRO A 80 -2.24 -12.67 1.45
N GLU A 81 -2.12 -11.92 2.55
CA GLU A 81 -3.28 -11.35 3.23
C GLU A 81 -3.97 -10.26 2.37
N ILE A 82 -3.18 -9.45 1.65
CA ILE A 82 -3.70 -8.42 0.74
C ILE A 82 -2.89 -8.48 -0.57
N LEU A 83 -3.57 -8.45 -1.72
CA LEU A 83 -2.96 -8.26 -3.04
C LEU A 83 -3.18 -6.83 -3.50
N HIS A 84 -2.10 -6.07 -3.77
CA HIS A 84 -2.20 -4.68 -4.16
C HIS A 84 -1.94 -4.48 -5.65
N VAL A 85 -2.96 -4.11 -6.41
CA VAL A 85 -2.88 -3.76 -7.84
C VAL A 85 -2.57 -2.27 -7.97
N ALA A 86 -1.38 -1.95 -8.49
CA ALA A 86 -0.87 -0.58 -8.59
C ALA A 86 -0.26 -0.23 -9.96
N GLY A 87 -0.37 -1.11 -10.95
CA GLY A 87 0.04 -0.85 -12.33
C GLY A 87 -0.76 0.30 -12.96
N ASP A 88 -0.15 1.02 -13.89
CA ASP A 88 -0.74 2.18 -14.55
C ASP A 88 -1.72 1.82 -15.69
N GLY A 89 -1.69 0.59 -16.17
CA GLY A 89 -2.50 0.11 -17.31
C GLY A 89 -3.58 -0.92 -16.94
N TYR A 90 -3.70 -1.31 -15.67
CA TYR A 90 -4.67 -2.29 -15.25
C TYR A 90 -5.50 -1.82 -14.05
N THR A 91 -6.80 -2.05 -14.14
CA THR A 91 -7.74 -1.79 -13.04
C THR A 91 -8.53 -3.06 -12.78
N ALA A 92 -8.55 -3.51 -11.54
CA ALA A 92 -9.30 -4.70 -11.13
C ALA A 92 -10.80 -4.52 -11.37
N ASP A 93 -11.43 -5.58 -11.87
CA ASP A 93 -12.85 -5.67 -12.17
C ASP A 93 -13.46 -6.91 -11.50
N GLU A 94 -14.75 -7.15 -11.75
CA GLU A 94 -15.49 -8.30 -11.22
C GLU A 94 -14.85 -9.64 -11.57
N GLU A 95 -14.37 -9.79 -12.80
CA GLU A 95 -13.74 -11.04 -13.26
C GLU A 95 -12.41 -11.29 -12.54
N PHE A 96 -11.59 -10.25 -12.37
CA PHE A 96 -10.35 -10.36 -11.62
C PHE A 96 -10.60 -10.71 -10.14
N ALA A 97 -11.55 -10.02 -9.50
CA ALA A 97 -11.91 -10.28 -8.11
C ALA A 97 -12.40 -11.73 -7.91
N LYS A 98 -13.22 -12.24 -8.83
CA LYS A 98 -13.70 -13.63 -8.81
C LYS A 98 -12.54 -14.62 -8.98
N ARG A 99 -11.68 -14.44 -9.97
CA ARG A 99 -10.49 -15.29 -10.19
C ARG A 99 -9.56 -15.30 -8.99
N LEU A 100 -9.35 -14.14 -8.36
CA LEU A 100 -8.54 -14.05 -7.14
C LEU A 100 -9.14 -14.90 -6.02
N LYS A 101 -10.44 -14.80 -5.78
CA LYS A 101 -11.12 -15.61 -4.73
C LYS A 101 -11.12 -17.11 -5.03
N GLU A 102 -11.10 -17.53 -6.28
CA GLU A 102 -10.98 -18.95 -6.67
C GLU A 102 -9.61 -19.54 -6.33
N VAL A 103 -8.50 -18.78 -6.46
CA VAL A 103 -7.14 -19.28 -6.23
C VAL A 103 -6.57 -18.92 -4.87
N ALA A 104 -7.04 -17.83 -4.27
CA ALA A 104 -6.60 -17.29 -2.98
C ALA A 104 -7.81 -16.73 -2.19
N PRO A 105 -8.68 -17.61 -1.64
CA PRO A 105 -9.98 -17.22 -1.09
C PRO A 105 -9.91 -16.27 0.12
N ASN A 106 -8.80 -16.28 0.85
CA ASN A 106 -8.59 -15.44 2.03
C ASN A 106 -7.85 -14.13 1.72
N THR A 107 -7.39 -13.93 0.46
CA THR A 107 -6.68 -12.72 0.07
C THR A 107 -7.68 -11.58 -0.15
N GLU A 108 -7.47 -10.46 0.53
CA GLU A 108 -8.19 -9.20 0.29
C GLU A 108 -7.56 -8.48 -0.92
N LEU A 109 -8.38 -7.80 -1.73
CA LEU A 109 -7.94 -7.08 -2.92
C LEU A 109 -7.84 -5.57 -2.64
N MET A 110 -6.69 -4.98 -2.94
CA MET A 110 -6.44 -3.55 -2.87
C MET A 110 -6.16 -3.00 -4.27
N GLN A 111 -6.84 -1.91 -4.65
CA GLN A 111 -6.59 -1.17 -5.89
C GLN A 111 -6.03 0.20 -5.59
N ALA A 112 -4.91 0.57 -6.22
CA ALA A 112 -4.43 1.94 -6.22
C ALA A 112 -5.31 2.83 -7.12
N VAL A 113 -5.65 4.01 -6.63
CA VAL A 113 -6.37 5.05 -7.38
C VAL A 113 -5.52 6.31 -7.38
N LEU A 114 -5.15 6.78 -8.58
CA LEU A 114 -4.43 8.02 -8.77
C LEU A 114 -5.31 9.22 -8.42
N VAL A 115 -4.85 10.07 -7.50
CA VAL A 115 -5.52 11.33 -7.14
C VAL A 115 -4.83 12.50 -7.84
N ASP A 116 -5.32 12.82 -9.03
CA ASP A 116 -4.83 13.89 -9.90
C ASP A 116 -5.88 15.01 -10.13
N GLY A 117 -6.98 14.95 -9.39
CA GLY A 117 -8.11 15.88 -9.46
C GLY A 117 -9.44 15.18 -9.17
N GLU A 118 -10.55 15.90 -9.33
CA GLU A 118 -11.91 15.43 -9.00
C GLU A 118 -12.32 14.11 -9.71
N GLY A 119 -11.72 13.81 -10.87
CA GLY A 119 -11.92 12.55 -11.57
C GLY A 119 -11.54 11.29 -10.75
N ALA A 120 -10.73 11.45 -9.69
CA ALA A 120 -10.39 10.36 -8.78
C ALA A 120 -11.61 9.80 -8.04
N ILE A 121 -12.62 10.64 -7.74
CA ILE A 121 -13.86 10.22 -7.06
C ILE A 121 -14.58 9.17 -7.91
N GLU A 122 -14.73 9.43 -9.20
CA GLU A 122 -15.41 8.49 -10.11
C GLU A 122 -14.56 7.22 -10.35
N ARG A 123 -13.22 7.34 -10.37
CA ARG A 123 -12.34 6.16 -10.44
C ARG A 123 -12.49 5.28 -9.20
N ALA A 124 -12.52 5.88 -8.01
CA ALA A 124 -12.72 5.16 -6.76
C ALA A 124 -14.07 4.45 -6.71
N LYS A 125 -15.17 5.13 -7.07
CA LYS A 125 -16.51 4.55 -7.14
C LYS A 125 -16.60 3.39 -8.13
N LYS A 126 -15.86 3.46 -9.25
CA LYS A 126 -15.86 2.41 -10.27
C LYS A 126 -15.27 1.11 -9.76
N VAL A 127 -14.23 1.15 -8.94
CA VAL A 127 -13.56 -0.04 -8.39
C VAL A 127 -14.17 -0.53 -7.09
N ASP A 128 -14.83 0.34 -6.33
CA ASP A 128 -15.44 0.06 -5.02
C ASP A 128 -16.21 -1.27 -4.92
N PRO A 129 -17.04 -1.69 -5.93
CA PRO A 129 -17.80 -2.93 -5.83
C PRO A 129 -16.94 -4.21 -5.84
N PHE A 130 -15.68 -4.12 -6.27
CA PHE A 130 -14.86 -5.30 -6.59
C PHE A 130 -13.66 -5.45 -5.63
N VAL A 131 -13.38 -4.46 -4.77
CA VAL A 131 -12.18 -4.42 -3.95
C VAL A 131 -12.51 -4.30 -2.46
N ASP A 132 -11.61 -4.82 -1.62
CA ASP A 132 -11.71 -4.69 -0.16
C ASP A 132 -11.07 -3.37 0.32
N TYR A 133 -10.06 -2.89 -0.43
CA TYR A 133 -9.33 -1.66 -0.13
C TYR A 133 -9.14 -0.79 -1.38
N ILE A 134 -9.16 0.52 -1.17
CA ILE A 134 -8.71 1.52 -2.14
C ILE A 134 -7.53 2.25 -1.52
N LEU A 135 -6.37 2.26 -2.20
CA LEU A 135 -5.24 3.07 -1.80
C LEU A 135 -5.22 4.34 -2.67
N LEU A 136 -5.26 5.50 -2.02
CA LEU A 136 -5.20 6.81 -2.69
C LEU A 136 -3.76 7.29 -2.72
N ASP A 137 -3.20 7.52 -3.90
CA ASP A 137 -1.82 8.00 -4.02
C ASP A 137 -1.67 9.03 -5.14
N SER A 138 -0.56 9.75 -5.12
CA SER A 138 -0.19 10.80 -6.05
C SER A 138 0.97 10.39 -6.96
N GLY A 139 0.95 10.90 -8.19
CA GLY A 139 1.99 10.64 -9.17
C GLY A 139 1.79 9.33 -9.92
N LEU A 140 2.29 9.31 -11.13
CA LEU A 140 2.26 8.18 -12.04
C LEU A 140 3.59 8.15 -12.81
N ALA A 141 4.27 7.00 -12.79
CA ALA A 141 5.46 6.80 -13.58
C ALA A 141 5.54 5.35 -14.11
N PRO A 142 6.09 5.13 -15.32
CA PRO A 142 6.11 3.81 -15.98
C PRO A 142 6.74 2.69 -15.13
N ASP A 143 7.75 3.03 -14.32
CA ASP A 143 8.50 2.05 -13.54
C ASP A 143 7.96 1.85 -12.11
N THR A 144 7.10 2.74 -11.62
CA THR A 144 6.58 2.71 -10.25
C THR A 144 5.07 2.56 -10.17
N GLY A 145 4.36 2.65 -11.30
CA GLY A 145 2.91 2.68 -11.33
C GLY A 145 2.34 3.92 -10.63
N ILE A 146 1.21 3.76 -9.95
CA ILE A 146 0.59 4.82 -9.16
C ILE A 146 1.34 4.94 -7.83
N GLY A 147 1.80 6.16 -7.49
CA GLY A 147 2.44 6.46 -6.22
C GLY A 147 3.95 6.70 -6.27
N ALA A 148 4.61 6.56 -5.13
CA ALA A 148 6.05 6.73 -4.92
C ALA A 148 6.62 8.13 -5.26
N SER A 149 5.77 9.15 -5.51
CA SER A 149 6.20 10.52 -5.83
C SER A 149 6.74 11.27 -4.60
N GLY A 150 6.31 10.90 -3.41
CA GLY A 150 6.61 11.60 -2.15
C GLY A 150 5.93 12.97 -2.05
N GLN A 151 4.95 13.26 -2.90
CA GLN A 151 4.16 14.49 -2.90
C GLN A 151 2.76 14.21 -2.35
N THR A 152 2.20 15.20 -1.65
CA THR A 152 0.80 15.19 -1.24
C THR A 152 -0.10 15.70 -2.38
N HIS A 153 -1.36 15.31 -2.35
CA HIS A 153 -2.41 15.79 -3.25
C HIS A 153 -3.52 16.51 -2.46
N ASP A 154 -4.66 16.79 -3.08
CA ASP A 154 -5.74 17.54 -2.42
C ASP A 154 -6.57 16.64 -1.49
N TRP A 155 -6.32 16.69 -0.21
CA TRP A 155 -7.03 15.94 0.84
C TRP A 155 -8.55 16.24 0.92
N ASN A 156 -9.06 17.28 0.26
CA ASN A 156 -10.51 17.47 0.15
C ASN A 156 -11.14 16.42 -0.77
N ILE A 157 -10.43 16.06 -1.84
CA ILE A 157 -10.85 14.98 -2.77
C ILE A 157 -10.87 13.64 -2.02
N ASP A 158 -9.83 13.34 -1.24
CA ASP A 158 -9.71 12.10 -0.49
C ASP A 158 -10.81 11.97 0.57
N ALA A 159 -11.08 13.06 1.30
CA ALA A 159 -12.17 13.10 2.26
C ALA A 159 -13.55 12.88 1.60
N GLU A 160 -13.72 13.28 0.34
CA GLU A 160 -14.94 13.00 -0.42
C GLU A 160 -14.99 11.54 -0.90
N ILE A 161 -13.87 10.99 -1.33
CA ILE A 161 -13.76 9.57 -1.70
C ILE A 161 -14.12 8.70 -0.49
N VAL A 162 -13.54 8.95 0.69
CA VAL A 162 -13.83 8.18 1.92
C VAL A 162 -15.33 8.13 2.24
N LYS A 163 -16.08 9.21 1.96
CA LYS A 163 -17.55 9.25 2.17
C LYS A 163 -18.35 8.56 1.06
N SER A 164 -17.73 8.37 -0.11
CA SER A 164 -18.43 7.96 -1.34
C SER A 164 -18.28 6.47 -1.66
N VAL A 165 -17.41 5.74 -0.98
CA VAL A 165 -17.10 4.33 -1.21
C VAL A 165 -17.36 3.48 0.02
N ASN A 166 -17.53 2.16 -0.16
CA ASN A 166 -17.68 1.17 0.92
C ASN A 166 -16.35 0.48 1.25
N ALA A 167 -15.44 0.37 0.29
CA ALA A 167 -14.12 -0.19 0.47
C ALA A 167 -13.33 0.59 1.54
N LYS A 168 -12.44 -0.09 2.24
CA LYS A 168 -11.55 0.51 3.24
C LYS A 168 -10.53 1.41 2.54
N VAL A 169 -10.49 2.68 2.84
CA VAL A 169 -9.57 3.63 2.20
C VAL A 169 -8.25 3.70 2.97
N ILE A 170 -7.14 3.47 2.28
CA ILE A 170 -5.78 3.72 2.76
C ILE A 170 -5.28 5.00 2.10
N GLU A 171 -4.96 5.98 2.92
CA GLU A 171 -4.40 7.25 2.45
C GLU A 171 -2.89 7.16 2.29
N ALA A 172 -2.38 7.50 1.10
CA ALA A 172 -0.97 7.56 0.78
C ALA A 172 -0.57 8.93 0.20
N GLY A 173 0.52 9.00 -0.57
CA GLY A 173 0.97 10.27 -1.18
C GLY A 173 1.70 11.19 -0.20
N GLY A 174 3.01 10.97 -0.05
CA GLY A 174 3.91 11.87 0.70
C GLY A 174 3.62 12.01 2.19
N LEU A 175 2.98 11.01 2.81
CA LEU A 175 2.76 11.00 4.25
C LEU A 175 4.02 10.62 5.01
N GLY A 176 4.24 11.31 6.13
CA GLY A 176 5.35 11.11 7.04
C GLY A 176 4.98 11.52 8.46
N PRO A 177 5.93 11.44 9.41
CA PRO A 177 5.68 11.80 10.80
C PRO A 177 5.13 13.23 10.99
N ASP A 178 5.53 14.15 10.09
CA ASP A 178 5.23 15.57 10.20
C ASP A 178 3.82 15.95 9.75
N ASN A 179 3.14 15.12 8.97
CA ASN A 179 1.85 15.48 8.36
C ASN A 179 0.76 14.39 8.47
N VAL A 180 1.08 13.19 8.90
CA VAL A 180 0.11 12.09 8.97
C VAL A 180 -1.06 12.39 9.91
N ALA A 181 -0.81 13.06 11.03
CA ALA A 181 -1.88 13.43 11.96
C ALA A 181 -2.89 14.42 11.34
N ASP A 182 -2.41 15.39 10.54
CA ASP A 182 -3.27 16.33 9.85
C ASP A 182 -4.07 15.67 8.73
N ALA A 183 -3.44 14.74 7.98
CA ALA A 183 -4.14 13.93 6.98
C ALA A 183 -5.26 13.11 7.62
N ILE A 184 -4.99 12.40 8.71
CA ILE A 184 -6.00 11.61 9.45
C ILE A 184 -7.16 12.49 9.93
N LYS A 185 -6.87 13.65 10.52
CA LYS A 185 -7.90 14.60 11.01
C LYS A 185 -8.78 15.12 9.89
N LYS A 186 -8.21 15.35 8.72
CA LYS A 186 -8.90 15.90 7.55
C LYS A 186 -9.71 14.85 6.80
N ILE A 187 -9.11 13.69 6.53
CA ILE A 187 -9.64 12.67 5.60
C ILE A 187 -10.47 11.62 6.33
N ARG A 188 -10.06 11.23 7.54
CA ARG A 188 -10.62 10.11 8.34
C ARG A 188 -10.57 8.77 7.60
N PRO A 189 -9.42 8.36 7.06
CA PRO A 189 -9.28 7.12 6.32
C PRO A 189 -9.31 5.91 7.26
N TYR A 190 -9.45 4.72 6.70
CA TYR A 190 -9.31 3.45 7.43
C TYR A 190 -7.87 3.19 7.87
N GLY A 191 -6.90 3.59 7.05
CA GLY A 191 -5.48 3.46 7.32
C GLY A 191 -4.65 4.49 6.58
N VAL A 192 -3.36 4.52 6.90
CA VAL A 192 -2.37 5.43 6.29
C VAL A 192 -1.16 4.65 5.79
N ASP A 193 -0.55 5.13 4.72
CA ASP A 193 0.63 4.54 4.09
C ASP A 193 1.82 5.49 4.05
N SER A 194 3.03 4.97 4.15
CA SER A 194 4.25 5.74 3.95
C SER A 194 5.36 4.94 3.30
N LEU A 195 5.99 5.56 2.30
CA LEU A 195 7.19 5.06 1.66
C LEU A 195 8.35 6.05 1.83
N THR A 196 8.31 7.15 1.08
CA THR A 196 9.44 8.06 0.86
C THR A 196 9.83 8.82 2.12
N LYS A 197 8.86 9.28 2.91
CA LYS A 197 9.08 10.11 4.11
C LYS A 197 9.57 9.30 5.32
N THR A 198 9.41 7.98 5.28
CA THR A 198 9.89 7.04 6.31
C THR A 198 11.11 6.25 5.84
N SER A 199 11.79 6.69 4.78
CA SER A 199 12.96 6.03 4.22
C SER A 199 14.17 6.96 4.13
N ILE A 200 15.36 6.38 4.22
CA ILE A 200 16.64 6.97 3.85
C ILE A 200 16.85 6.68 2.37
N LYS A 201 17.10 7.72 1.58
CA LYS A 201 17.46 7.57 0.16
C LYS A 201 18.96 7.54 0.01
N TYR A 202 19.46 6.56 -0.71
CA TYR A 202 20.86 6.42 -1.09
C TYR A 202 21.06 6.76 -2.56
N ASP A 203 22.32 6.83 -2.99
CA ASP A 203 22.66 6.97 -4.39
C ASP A 203 22.11 5.80 -5.21
N HIS A 204 21.86 6.05 -6.51
CA HIS A 204 21.31 5.07 -7.45
C HIS A 204 19.88 4.56 -7.16
N GLY A 205 19.11 5.32 -6.38
CA GLY A 205 17.68 5.02 -6.15
C GLY A 205 17.41 3.97 -5.07
N ASN A 206 18.44 3.47 -4.39
CA ASN A 206 18.26 2.59 -3.24
C ASN A 206 17.59 3.33 -2.08
N MET A 207 16.70 2.64 -1.37
CA MET A 207 16.04 3.14 -0.17
C MET A 207 16.07 2.07 0.92
N GLU A 208 16.13 2.52 2.17
CA GLU A 208 16.01 1.68 3.36
C GLU A 208 15.13 2.39 4.38
N LYS A 209 14.38 1.65 5.20
CA LYS A 209 13.53 2.26 6.23
C LYS A 209 14.36 2.96 7.29
N ASP A 210 14.00 4.23 7.55
CA ASP A 210 14.44 5.01 8.70
C ASP A 210 13.57 4.60 9.91
N ILE A 211 14.03 3.61 10.66
CA ILE A 211 13.23 3.03 11.75
C ILE A 211 12.75 4.06 12.78
N PRO A 212 13.56 5.04 13.21
CA PRO A 212 13.08 6.17 14.02
C PRO A 212 11.90 6.92 13.39
N LYS A 213 11.94 7.19 12.07
CA LYS A 213 10.82 7.85 11.37
C LYS A 213 9.62 6.94 11.20
N VAL A 214 9.82 5.65 10.95
CA VAL A 214 8.72 4.67 10.94
C VAL A 214 7.99 4.68 12.28
N LYS A 215 8.73 4.60 13.38
CA LYS A 215 8.16 4.64 14.73
C LYS A 215 7.38 5.94 14.99
N ALA A 216 7.99 7.09 14.67
CA ALA A 216 7.33 8.39 14.84
C ALA A 216 6.06 8.53 13.99
N PHE A 217 6.06 7.97 12.75
CA PHE A 217 4.88 7.92 11.88
C PHE A 217 3.77 7.07 12.50
N CYS A 218 4.09 5.88 12.98
CA CYS A 218 3.11 4.98 13.61
C CYS A 218 2.52 5.59 14.87
N GLU A 219 3.36 6.15 15.75
CA GLU A 219 2.91 6.82 16.99
C GLU A 219 2.01 8.03 16.71
N ALA A 220 2.37 8.87 15.73
CA ALA A 220 1.55 10.02 15.33
C ALA A 220 0.20 9.59 14.75
N ALA A 221 0.18 8.51 13.95
CA ALA A 221 -1.05 7.96 13.40
C ALA A 221 -1.96 7.38 14.49
N ASP A 222 -1.42 6.59 15.42
CA ASP A 222 -2.19 6.02 16.53
C ASP A 222 -2.75 7.10 17.46
N GLN A 223 -1.96 8.15 17.77
CA GLN A 223 -2.44 9.27 18.56
C GLN A 223 -3.58 10.03 17.89
N ALA A 224 -3.42 10.37 16.60
CA ALA A 224 -4.47 11.10 15.87
C ALA A 224 -5.76 10.27 15.73
N ALA A 225 -5.64 8.96 15.50
CA ALA A 225 -6.79 8.05 15.45
C ALA A 225 -7.52 7.99 16.81
N ALA A 226 -6.78 7.87 17.92
CA ALA A 226 -7.35 7.83 19.27
C ALA A 226 -8.09 9.14 19.60
N GLU A 227 -7.55 10.32 19.24
CA GLU A 227 -8.20 11.62 19.41
C GLU A 227 -9.55 11.72 18.67
N LEU A 228 -9.73 10.96 17.60
CA LEU A 228 -10.92 10.97 16.75
C LEU A 228 -11.88 9.80 17.01
N GLY A 229 -11.49 8.83 17.84
CA GLY A 229 -12.25 7.61 18.09
C GLY A 229 -12.33 6.68 16.88
N LEU A 230 -11.26 6.64 16.05
CA LEU A 230 -11.11 5.80 14.86
C LEU A 230 -10.45 4.46 15.18
#